data_a617d790a84f183b481e49ff6cacb80f
#
_entry.id   a617d790a84f183b481e49ff6cacb80f
#
_cell.length_a   1.000
_cell.length_b   1.000
_cell.length_c   1.000
_cell.angle_alpha   90.00
_cell.angle_beta   90.00
_cell.angle_gamma   90.00
#
_symmetry.space_group_name_H-M   'P 1'
#
loop_
_entity.id
_entity.type
_entity.pdbx_description
1 polymer ?
#
loop_
_entity_poly.entity_id
_entity_poly.type
_entity_poly.pdbx_seq_one_letter_code
_entity_poly.pdbx_strand_id
1 'polypeptide(L)'
;MADSCFDQKRIQAAHVMVVGCGALGNEVLKNLVLMGVEHMTVVDFDIVEMGNLSRSVLFTKADAEAKRLKTDVVAERLKKMNPAVEVQTICGDIAYDVGLALIRKMAVVIGCVDSRWARYCINRLCMRAGVPWVDGGID
;
A
#
# COMPACT_ATOMS: atom_id res chain seq x y z
N MET A 1 -26.73 -23.63 0.29
CA MET A 1 -25.36 -23.10 0.24
C MET A 1 -25.46 -21.59 0.23
N ALA A 2 -25.00 -20.94 1.25
CA ALA A 2 -24.83 -19.48 1.19
C ALA A 2 -23.69 -19.24 0.21
N ASP A 3 -24.00 -18.63 -0.92
CA ASP A 3 -22.98 -18.01 -1.77
C ASP A 3 -22.32 -16.94 -0.90
N SER A 4 -21.16 -17.27 -0.31
CA SER A 4 -20.43 -16.28 0.41
C SER A 4 -19.98 -15.24 -0.61
N CYS A 5 -20.38 -13.99 -0.45
CA CYS A 5 -19.88 -12.84 -1.22
C CYS A 5 -18.34 -12.71 -1.16
N PHE A 6 -17.71 -13.58 -0.40
CA PHE A 6 -16.29 -13.55 -0.06
C PHE A 6 -15.60 -14.79 -0.63
N ASP A 7 -14.88 -14.59 -1.73
CA ASP A 7 -14.03 -15.64 -2.30
C ASP A 7 -12.59 -15.47 -1.80
N GLN A 8 -12.24 -16.23 -0.78
CA GLN A 8 -10.91 -16.17 -0.14
C GLN A 8 -9.77 -16.47 -1.12
N LYS A 9 -9.98 -17.36 -2.08
CA LYS A 9 -8.96 -17.70 -3.08
C LYS A 9 -8.67 -16.53 -4.01
N ARG A 10 -9.72 -15.78 -4.38
CA ARG A 10 -9.56 -14.56 -5.19
C ARG A 10 -8.83 -13.47 -4.44
N ILE A 11 -9.11 -13.32 -3.15
CA ILE A 11 -8.41 -12.34 -2.29
C ILE A 11 -6.93 -12.70 -2.17
N GLN A 12 -6.61 -13.95 -1.92
CA GLN A 12 -5.21 -14.41 -1.83
C GLN A 12 -4.43 -14.19 -3.13
N ALA A 13 -5.07 -14.41 -4.28
CA ALA A 13 -4.45 -14.25 -5.58
C ALA A 13 -4.43 -12.79 -6.09
N ALA A 14 -5.17 -11.89 -5.48
CA ALA A 14 -5.27 -10.50 -5.92
C ALA A 14 -3.97 -9.73 -5.66
N HIS A 15 -3.55 -8.96 -6.65
CA HIS A 15 -2.44 -8.02 -6.53
C HIS A 15 -2.99 -6.64 -6.17
N VAL A 16 -2.60 -6.10 -5.03
CA VAL A 16 -3.07 -4.80 -4.53
C VAL A 16 -1.89 -3.84 -4.43
N MET A 17 -2.05 -2.67 -5.00
CA MET A 17 -1.07 -1.59 -4.82
C MET A 17 -1.60 -0.60 -3.79
N VAL A 18 -0.76 -0.23 -2.82
CA VAL A 18 -1.02 0.83 -1.85
C VAL A 18 -0.02 1.96 -2.07
N VAL A 19 -0.52 3.14 -2.35
CA VAL A 19 0.28 4.34 -2.55
C VAL A 19 0.20 5.21 -1.30
N GLY A 20 1.32 5.36 -0.63
CA GLY A 20 1.45 6.06 0.65
C GLY A 20 1.48 5.12 1.85
N CYS A 21 2.53 5.25 2.67
CA CYS A 21 2.78 4.48 3.88
C CYS A 21 2.67 5.31 5.16
N GLY A 22 1.86 6.37 5.15
CA GLY A 22 1.54 7.16 6.34
C GLY A 22 0.59 6.42 7.28
N ALA A 23 -0.10 7.15 8.16
CA ALA A 23 -1.03 6.57 9.13
C ALA A 23 -2.12 5.72 8.46
N LEU A 24 -2.76 6.26 7.43
CA LEU A 24 -3.80 5.55 6.68
C LEU A 24 -3.24 4.33 5.95
N GLY A 25 -2.10 4.49 5.27
CA GLY A 25 -1.43 3.39 4.56
C GLY A 25 -1.05 2.23 5.48
N ASN A 26 -0.56 2.54 6.68
CA ASN A 26 -0.27 1.54 7.72
C ASN A 26 -1.51 0.72 8.09
N GLU A 27 -2.64 1.40 8.33
CA GLU A 27 -3.90 0.73 8.69
C GLU A 27 -4.44 -0.12 7.53
N VAL A 28 -4.43 0.41 6.33
CA VAL A 28 -4.87 -0.30 5.12
C VAL A 28 -4.03 -1.56 4.90
N LEU A 29 -2.71 -1.44 4.93
CA LEU A 29 -1.79 -2.57 4.71
C LEU A 29 -1.96 -3.66 5.76
N LYS A 30 -2.04 -3.28 7.04
CA LYS A 30 -2.32 -4.22 8.13
C LYS A 30 -3.63 -4.98 7.87
N ASN A 31 -4.70 -4.28 7.53
CA ASN A 31 -6.00 -4.89 7.30
C ASN A 31 -6.03 -5.78 6.06
N LEU A 32 -5.34 -5.42 4.98
CA LEU A 32 -5.21 -6.26 3.79
C LEU A 32 -4.55 -7.61 4.13
N VAL A 33 -3.49 -7.59 4.92
CA VAL A 33 -2.84 -8.83 5.40
C VAL A 33 -3.81 -9.66 6.24
N LEU A 34 -4.54 -9.04 7.16
CA LEU A 34 -5.52 -9.74 8.01
C LEU A 34 -6.69 -10.31 7.19
N MET A 35 -7.04 -9.69 6.08
CA MET A 35 -8.05 -10.20 5.14
C MET A 35 -7.55 -11.36 4.28
N GLY A 36 -6.24 -11.60 4.25
CA GLY A 36 -5.62 -12.67 3.48
C GLY A 36 -5.06 -12.28 2.12
N VAL A 37 -4.87 -10.99 1.84
CA VAL A 37 -4.15 -10.53 0.65
C VAL A 37 -2.68 -10.94 0.77
N GLU A 38 -2.16 -11.64 -0.23
CA GLU A 38 -0.79 -12.15 -0.20
C GLU A 38 0.17 -11.43 -1.16
N HIS A 39 -0.34 -10.65 -2.11
CA HIS A 39 0.48 -9.94 -3.09
C HIS A 39 0.22 -8.44 -3.03
N MET A 40 1.20 -7.68 -2.56
CA MET A 40 1.10 -6.24 -2.42
C MET A 40 2.28 -5.53 -3.06
N THR A 41 2.00 -4.38 -3.65
CA THR A 41 3.02 -3.41 -4.07
C THR A 41 2.81 -2.12 -3.28
N VAL A 42 3.85 -1.65 -2.64
CA VAL A 42 3.80 -0.47 -1.77
C VAL A 42 4.69 0.62 -2.34
N VAL A 43 4.13 1.81 -2.49
CA VAL A 43 4.82 2.97 -3.09
C VAL A 43 4.87 4.11 -2.06
N ASP A 44 6.05 4.52 -1.69
CA ASP A 44 6.31 5.69 -0.83
C ASP A 44 7.78 6.08 -0.95
N PHE A 45 8.12 7.35 -0.81
CA PHE A 45 9.51 7.83 -0.90
C PHE A 45 10.07 8.35 0.43
N ASP A 46 9.27 8.36 1.50
CA ASP A 46 9.66 8.92 2.78
C ASP A 46 10.44 7.94 3.66
N ILE A 47 11.15 8.52 4.61
CA ILE A 47 11.71 7.81 5.78
C ILE A 47 10.73 7.85 6.94
N VAL A 48 10.92 6.93 7.89
CA VAL A 48 10.20 6.95 9.16
C VAL A 48 10.74 8.09 10.03
N GLU A 49 9.84 8.90 10.58
CA GLU A 49 10.15 10.01 11.47
C GLU A 49 9.44 9.85 12.81
N MET A 50 9.99 10.47 13.85
CA MET A 50 9.43 10.41 15.22
C MET A 50 7.96 10.86 15.27
N GLY A 51 7.61 11.88 14.48
CA GLY A 51 6.24 12.37 14.39
C GLY A 51 5.25 11.38 13.79
N ASN A 52 5.71 10.35 13.09
CA ASN A 52 4.84 9.31 12.52
C ASN A 52 4.35 8.30 13.57
N LEU A 53 5.08 8.13 14.68
CA LEU A 53 4.87 7.03 15.62
C LEU A 53 3.54 7.10 16.36
N SER A 54 3.00 8.30 16.56
CA SER A 54 1.72 8.50 17.27
C SER A 54 0.50 7.96 16.52
N ARG A 55 0.62 7.72 15.22
CA ARG A 55 -0.49 7.33 14.35
C ARG A 55 -0.17 6.24 13.33
N SER A 56 1.04 5.71 13.33
CA SER A 56 1.50 4.70 12.35
C SER A 56 1.87 3.41 13.07
N VAL A 57 0.95 2.46 13.07
CA VAL A 57 1.00 1.23 13.89
C VAL A 57 2.17 0.29 13.57
N LEU A 58 2.70 0.35 12.35
CA LEU A 58 3.79 -0.54 11.91
C LEU A 58 5.18 0.01 12.25
N PHE A 59 5.31 1.28 12.62
CA PHE A 59 6.59 1.93 12.85
C PHE A 59 6.98 1.93 14.32
N THR A 60 8.28 1.81 14.60
CA THR A 60 8.85 1.85 15.95
C THR A 60 9.81 3.02 16.10
N LYS A 61 10.12 3.36 17.35
CA LYS A 61 11.12 4.39 17.66
C LYS A 61 12.48 4.07 17.04
N ALA A 62 12.90 2.80 17.07
CA ALA A 62 14.14 2.36 16.46
C ALA A 62 14.18 2.61 14.95
N ASP A 63 13.04 2.43 14.26
CA ASP A 63 12.94 2.71 12.82
C ASP A 63 13.15 4.20 12.53
N ALA A 64 12.58 5.07 13.36
CA ALA A 64 12.74 6.53 13.22
C ALA A 64 14.16 6.98 13.54
N GLU A 65 14.77 6.46 14.59
CA GLU A 65 16.16 6.77 14.96
C GLU A 65 17.15 6.32 13.86
N ALA A 66 16.90 5.18 13.24
CA ALA A 66 17.68 4.68 12.13
C ALA A 66 17.33 5.32 10.77
N LYS A 67 16.32 6.19 10.70
CA LYS A 67 15.83 6.84 9.47
C LYS A 67 15.57 5.84 8.35
N ARG A 68 14.92 4.73 8.68
CA ARG A 68 14.61 3.67 7.72
C ARG A 68 13.57 4.14 6.70
N LEU A 69 13.63 3.62 5.49
CA LEU A 69 12.58 3.84 4.48
C LEU A 69 11.25 3.27 4.97
N LYS A 70 10.16 4.01 4.81
CA LYS A 70 8.82 3.56 5.20
C LYS A 70 8.44 2.25 4.50
N THR A 71 8.76 2.12 3.21
CA THR A 71 8.48 0.93 2.42
C THR A 71 9.20 -0.32 2.96
N ASP A 72 10.46 -0.19 3.36
CA ASP A 72 11.24 -1.31 3.88
C ASP A 72 10.70 -1.80 5.22
N VAL A 73 10.37 -0.87 6.11
CA VAL A 73 9.80 -1.20 7.42
C VAL A 73 8.44 -1.89 7.26
N VAL A 74 7.59 -1.35 6.39
CA VAL A 74 6.29 -1.93 6.09
C VAL A 74 6.43 -3.35 5.57
N ALA A 75 7.29 -3.58 4.56
CA ALA A 75 7.50 -4.91 4.00
C ALA A 75 7.95 -5.93 5.06
N GLU A 76 8.88 -5.53 5.92
CA GLU A 76 9.35 -6.36 7.03
C GLU A 76 8.23 -6.71 8.01
N ARG A 77 7.44 -5.72 8.44
CA ARG A 77 6.36 -5.93 9.41
C ARG A 77 5.22 -6.79 8.85
N LEU A 78 4.83 -6.56 7.60
CA LEU A 78 3.79 -7.35 6.93
C LEU A 78 4.22 -8.81 6.78
N LYS A 79 5.49 -9.05 6.43
CA LYS A 79 6.06 -10.40 6.35
C LYS A 79 6.07 -11.12 7.70
N LYS A 80 6.29 -10.41 8.79
CA LYS A 80 6.18 -10.96 10.15
C LYS A 80 4.75 -11.31 10.53
N MET A 81 3.77 -10.53 10.08
CA MET A 81 2.34 -10.80 10.33
C MET A 81 1.87 -12.04 9.57
N ASN A 82 2.29 -12.21 8.32
CA ASN A 82 1.98 -13.38 7.50
C ASN A 82 3.19 -13.71 6.60
N PRO A 83 3.93 -14.79 6.89
CA PRO A 83 5.10 -15.19 6.09
C PRO A 83 4.79 -15.49 4.61
N ALA A 84 3.54 -15.78 4.25
CA ALA A 84 3.12 -16.01 2.86
C ALA A 84 3.01 -14.71 2.04
N VAL A 85 2.96 -13.55 2.69
CA VAL A 85 2.83 -12.27 2.01
C VAL A 85 4.08 -11.93 1.21
N GLU A 86 3.87 -11.56 -0.04
CA GLU A 86 4.89 -11.01 -0.93
C GLU A 86 4.66 -9.51 -1.08
N VAL A 87 5.62 -8.71 -0.65
CA VAL A 87 5.56 -7.26 -0.74
C VAL A 87 6.66 -6.75 -1.66
N GLN A 88 6.25 -6.18 -2.79
CA GLN A 88 7.14 -5.40 -3.64
C GLN A 88 7.16 -3.96 -3.15
N THR A 89 8.32 -3.41 -2.94
CA THR A 89 8.49 -2.02 -2.50
C THR A 89 9.01 -1.14 -3.62
N ILE A 90 8.45 0.05 -3.74
CA ILE A 90 8.94 1.09 -4.64
C ILE A 90 9.19 2.34 -3.79
N CYS A 91 10.47 2.62 -3.53
CA CYS A 91 10.88 3.88 -2.92
C CYS A 91 10.89 4.96 -4.00
N GLY A 92 9.74 5.57 -4.23
CA GLY A 92 9.56 6.51 -5.32
C GLY A 92 8.22 7.23 -5.29
N ASP A 93 8.04 8.11 -6.27
CA ASP A 93 6.84 8.90 -6.47
C ASP A 93 5.91 8.22 -7.50
N ILE A 94 4.64 8.11 -7.18
CA ILE A 94 3.63 7.56 -8.09
C ILE A 94 3.59 8.28 -9.45
N ALA A 95 3.94 9.56 -9.47
CA ALA A 95 3.92 10.36 -10.68
C ALA A 95 5.03 9.98 -11.68
N TYR A 96 6.16 9.49 -11.20
CA TYR A 96 7.37 9.32 -12.01
C TYR A 96 7.94 7.91 -12.02
N ASP A 97 7.75 7.16 -10.94
CA ASP A 97 8.44 5.88 -10.71
C ASP A 97 7.54 4.66 -10.95
N VAL A 98 6.27 4.87 -11.25
CA VAL A 98 5.29 3.80 -11.48
C VAL A 98 4.73 3.90 -12.90
N GLY A 99 4.94 2.86 -13.69
CA GLY A 99 4.46 2.78 -15.08
C GLY A 99 3.11 2.07 -15.23
N LEU A 100 2.46 2.31 -16.37
CA LEU A 100 1.18 1.67 -16.71
C LEU A 100 1.24 0.14 -16.70
N ALA A 101 2.36 -0.44 -17.11
CA ALA A 101 2.52 -1.88 -17.16
C ALA A 101 2.39 -2.52 -15.78
N LEU A 102 2.89 -1.86 -14.74
CA LEU A 102 2.76 -2.31 -13.37
C LEU A 102 1.32 -2.14 -12.86
N ILE A 103 0.71 -0.98 -13.12
CA ILE A 103 -0.68 -0.72 -12.72
C ILE A 103 -1.64 -1.76 -13.32
N ARG A 104 -1.44 -2.13 -14.58
CA ARG A 104 -2.29 -3.13 -15.27
C ARG A 104 -2.29 -4.51 -14.63
N LYS A 105 -1.28 -4.83 -13.84
CA LYS A 105 -1.20 -6.10 -13.08
C LYS A 105 -2.01 -6.07 -11.79
N MET A 106 -2.46 -4.90 -11.35
CA MET A 106 -3.17 -4.73 -10.09
C MET A 106 -4.66 -5.03 -10.24
N ALA A 107 -5.24 -5.69 -9.24
CA ALA A 107 -6.68 -5.84 -9.11
C ALA A 107 -7.33 -4.52 -8.67
N VAL A 108 -6.63 -3.77 -7.82
CA VAL A 108 -7.04 -2.47 -7.30
C VAL A 108 -5.83 -1.67 -6.84
N VAL A 109 -5.93 -0.35 -6.95
CA VAL A 109 -4.97 0.59 -6.36
C VAL A 109 -5.67 1.34 -5.23
N ILE A 110 -5.02 1.43 -4.07
CA ILE A 110 -5.53 2.16 -2.91
C ILE A 110 -4.63 3.38 -2.67
N GLY A 111 -5.20 4.55 -2.80
CA GLY A 111 -4.51 5.82 -2.57
C GLY A 111 -4.62 6.24 -1.10
N CYS A 112 -3.48 6.28 -0.42
CA CYS A 112 -3.35 6.73 0.98
C CYS A 112 -2.44 7.96 1.06
N VAL A 113 -2.61 8.88 0.13
CA VAL A 113 -1.80 10.09 -0.03
C VAL A 113 -2.58 11.32 0.38
N ASP A 114 -1.87 12.37 0.79
CA ASP A 114 -2.43 13.66 1.20
C ASP A 114 -2.31 14.75 0.12
N SER A 115 -1.56 14.49 -0.93
CA SER A 115 -1.31 15.43 -2.02
C SER A 115 -2.37 15.30 -3.12
N ARG A 116 -2.96 16.42 -3.53
CA ARG A 116 -3.87 16.48 -4.69
C ARG A 116 -3.18 16.04 -5.98
N TRP A 117 -1.91 16.36 -6.12
CA TRP A 117 -1.12 15.96 -7.28
C TRP A 117 -0.95 14.44 -7.35
N ALA A 118 -0.62 13.80 -6.24
CA ALA A 118 -0.50 12.34 -6.18
C ALA A 118 -1.84 11.66 -6.52
N ARG A 119 -2.96 12.15 -5.96
CA ARG A 119 -4.31 11.67 -6.28
C ARG A 119 -4.64 11.80 -7.77
N TYR A 120 -4.31 12.94 -8.37
CA TYR A 120 -4.49 13.15 -9.80
C TYR A 120 -3.69 12.14 -10.61
N CYS A 121 -2.43 11.89 -10.25
CA CYS A 121 -1.58 10.91 -10.92
C CYS A 121 -2.12 9.49 -10.80
N ILE A 122 -2.57 9.07 -9.62
CA ILE A 122 -3.20 7.77 -9.41
C ILE A 122 -4.42 7.63 -10.30
N ASN A 123 -5.33 8.61 -10.26
CA ASN A 123 -6.54 8.60 -11.07
C ASN A 123 -6.22 8.47 -12.56
N ARG A 124 -5.30 9.27 -13.06
CA ARG A 124 -4.89 9.25 -14.46
C ARG A 124 -4.29 7.90 -14.88
N LEU A 125 -3.41 7.34 -14.08
CA LEU A 125 -2.79 6.05 -14.33
C LEU A 125 -3.83 4.92 -14.33
N CYS A 126 -4.70 4.89 -13.33
CA CYS A 126 -5.72 3.86 -13.20
C CYS A 126 -6.76 3.96 -14.31
N MET A 127 -7.20 5.15 -14.71
CA MET A 127 -8.09 5.33 -15.85
C MET A 127 -7.47 4.80 -17.14
N ARG A 128 -6.21 5.12 -17.42
CA ARG A 128 -5.51 4.65 -18.62
C ARG A 128 -5.24 3.14 -18.60
N ALA A 129 -5.05 2.58 -17.44
CA ALA A 129 -4.83 1.15 -17.27
C ALA A 129 -6.12 0.32 -17.22
N GLY A 130 -7.27 0.95 -17.02
CA GLY A 130 -8.54 0.27 -16.80
C GLY A 130 -8.61 -0.47 -15.46
N VAL A 131 -7.93 0.05 -14.43
CA VAL A 131 -7.87 -0.55 -13.09
C VAL A 131 -8.66 0.31 -12.10
N PRO A 132 -9.53 -0.30 -11.28
CA PRO A 132 -10.24 0.44 -10.24
C PRO A 132 -9.28 0.96 -9.18
N TRP A 133 -9.60 2.13 -8.62
CA TRP A 133 -8.86 2.65 -7.49
C TRP A 133 -9.78 3.25 -6.43
N VAL A 134 -9.32 3.23 -5.20
CA VAL A 134 -10.02 3.77 -4.04
C VAL A 134 -9.17 4.88 -3.44
N ASP A 135 -9.77 6.03 -3.23
CA ASP A 135 -9.12 7.16 -2.54
C ASP A 135 -9.51 7.16 -1.07
N GLY A 136 -8.54 6.96 -0.20
CA GLY A 136 -8.71 7.03 1.25
C GLY A 136 -8.35 8.39 1.84
N GLY A 137 -7.90 9.33 1.02
CA GLY A 137 -7.53 10.66 1.48
C GLY A 137 -8.74 11.49 1.90
N ILE A 138 -8.51 12.39 2.84
CA ILE A 138 -9.45 13.44 3.25
C ILE A 138 -8.94 14.81 2.79
N ASP A 139 -9.86 15.66 2.35
CA ASP A 139 -9.57 17.05 2.00
C ASP A 139 -9.47 17.91 3.26
#